data_a25427873dadd28b9301202c29bd1618
#
_entry.id   a25427873dadd28b9301202c29bd1618
#
_cell.length_a   1.000
_cell.length_b   1.000
_cell.length_c   1.000
_cell.angle_alpha   90.00
_cell.angle_beta   90.00
_cell.angle_gamma   90.00
#
_symmetry.space_group_name_H-M   'P 1'
#
loop_
_entity.id
_entity.type
_entity.pdbx_description
1 polymer ?
#
loop_
_entity_poly.entity_id
_entity_poly.type
_entity_poly.pdbx_seq_one_letter_code
_entity_poly.pdbx_strand_id
1 'polypeptide(L)'
;MTTKKPRPRSLPGVTFEMQTQCGKIYVTITRDGEGRPFEIFARFGKAGGCGAAIFDGLTKILSYALRSGMEPDNIVKAFSGISCHLGGNTCLNAVAEAFNTFHHDSNYV
;
A
#
# COMPACT_ATOMS: atom_id res chain seq x y z
N MET A 1 8.04 -0.58 17.92
CA MET A 1 6.68 -0.94 17.47
C MET A 1 5.93 -1.64 18.59
N THR A 2 4.64 -1.48 18.64
CA THR A 2 3.78 -2.07 19.66
C THR A 2 3.15 -3.36 19.13
N THR A 3 2.35 -4.01 19.96
CA THR A 3 1.57 -5.17 19.54
C THR A 3 0.59 -4.75 18.43
N LYS A 4 0.46 -5.61 17.44
CA LYS A 4 -0.45 -5.36 16.32
C LYS A 4 -1.88 -5.21 16.81
N LYS A 5 -2.54 -4.11 16.44
CA LYS A 5 -3.94 -3.88 16.81
C LYS A 5 -4.84 -4.88 16.08
N PRO A 6 -5.87 -5.42 16.76
CA PRO A 6 -6.82 -6.30 16.10
C PRO A 6 -7.60 -5.55 15.02
N ARG A 7 -7.94 -6.27 13.96
CA ARG A 7 -8.68 -5.68 12.86
C ARG A 7 -10.17 -5.66 13.19
N PRO A 8 -10.85 -4.50 13.04
CA PRO A 8 -12.30 -4.45 13.11
C PRO A 8 -12.94 -5.25 11.98
N ARG A 9 -14.22 -5.55 12.12
CA ARG A 9 -14.95 -6.32 11.12
C ARG A 9 -14.99 -5.61 9.76
N SER A 10 -15.11 -4.30 9.76
CA SER A 10 -15.10 -3.51 8.54
C SER A 10 -14.34 -2.21 8.76
N LEU A 11 -13.74 -1.70 7.69
CA LEU A 11 -12.95 -0.47 7.72
C LEU A 11 -13.25 0.33 6.45
N PRO A 12 -13.39 1.64 6.57
CA PRO A 12 -13.48 2.49 5.37
C PRO A 12 -12.12 2.55 4.70
N GLY A 13 -12.12 2.74 3.39
CA GLY A 13 -10.89 2.82 2.64
C GLY A 13 -11.10 3.33 1.23
N VAL A 14 -10.01 3.45 0.50
CA VAL A 14 -9.99 3.93 -0.88
C VAL A 14 -9.16 2.98 -1.72
N THR A 15 -9.59 2.73 -2.95
CA THR A 15 -8.83 1.93 -3.91
C THR A 15 -8.36 2.85 -5.03
N PHE A 16 -7.04 2.89 -5.25
CA PHE A 16 -6.42 3.63 -6.34
C PHE A 16 -6.12 2.68 -7.49
N GLU A 17 -6.43 3.12 -8.71
CA GLU A 17 -5.99 2.44 -9.91
C GLU A 17 -4.73 3.14 -10.39
N MET A 18 -3.61 2.41 -10.46
CA MET A 18 -2.32 2.96 -10.81
C MET A 18 -1.77 2.26 -12.04
N GLN A 19 -1.22 3.03 -12.98
CA GLN A 19 -0.58 2.48 -14.16
C GLN A 19 0.91 2.40 -13.93
N THR A 20 1.48 1.21 -14.10
CA THR A 20 2.93 1.00 -13.94
C THR A 20 3.49 0.40 -15.22
N GLN A 21 4.82 0.38 -15.32
CA GLN A 21 5.50 -0.26 -16.44
C GLN A 21 5.27 -1.78 -16.48
N CYS A 22 4.86 -2.36 -15.35
CA CYS A 22 4.52 -3.79 -15.25
C CYS A 22 3.04 -4.05 -15.49
N GLY A 23 2.25 -3.01 -15.77
CA GLY A 23 0.82 -3.10 -15.98
C GLY A 23 0.04 -2.33 -14.92
N LYS A 24 -1.27 -2.51 -14.97
CA LYS A 24 -2.17 -1.82 -14.05
C LYS A 24 -2.18 -2.51 -12.69
N ILE A 25 -2.13 -1.74 -11.61
CA ILE A 25 -2.31 -2.28 -10.27
C ILE A 25 -3.40 -1.51 -9.54
N TYR A 26 -4.00 -2.17 -8.56
CA TYR A 26 -5.01 -1.56 -7.68
C TYR A 26 -4.47 -1.58 -6.27
N VAL A 27 -4.41 -0.41 -5.65
CA VAL A 27 -3.90 -0.25 -4.29
C VAL A 27 -5.05 0.19 -3.39
N THR A 28 -5.39 -0.63 -2.41
CA THR A 28 -6.44 -0.33 -1.45
C THR A 28 -5.80 0.02 -0.11
N ILE A 29 -6.18 1.16 0.44
CA ILE A 29 -5.68 1.61 1.74
C ILE A 29 -6.89 1.86 2.63
N THR A 30 -6.90 1.21 3.79
CA THR A 30 -7.96 1.41 4.77
C THR A 30 -7.48 2.37 5.86
N ARG A 31 -8.42 2.95 6.58
CA ARG A 31 -8.10 3.85 7.69
C ARG A 31 -8.83 3.41 8.95
N ASP A 32 -8.22 3.71 10.09
CA ASP A 32 -8.83 3.41 11.39
C ASP A 32 -9.82 4.51 11.80
N GLY A 33 -10.34 4.39 13.03
CA GLY A 33 -11.32 5.35 13.55
C GLY A 33 -10.77 6.76 13.73
N GLU A 34 -9.45 6.93 13.71
CA GLU A 34 -8.80 8.23 13.82
C GLU A 34 -8.38 8.78 12.46
N GLY A 35 -8.72 8.07 11.38
CA GLY A 35 -8.38 8.50 10.02
C GLY A 35 -6.97 8.12 9.57
N ARG A 36 -6.23 7.36 10.36
CA ARG A 36 -4.86 6.95 10.03
C ARG A 36 -4.86 5.72 9.13
N PRO A 37 -3.87 5.59 8.23
CA PRO A 37 -3.74 4.38 7.44
C PRO A 37 -3.59 3.15 8.34
N PHE A 38 -4.37 2.13 8.07
CA PHE A 38 -4.41 0.94 8.93
C PHE A 38 -3.96 -0.31 8.19
N GLU A 39 -4.41 -0.46 6.93
CA GLU A 39 -4.03 -1.59 6.09
C GLU A 39 -3.74 -1.11 4.68
N ILE A 40 -2.91 -1.86 3.98
CA ILE A 40 -2.64 -1.62 2.57
C ILE A 40 -2.67 -2.96 1.85
N PHE A 41 -3.37 -3.00 0.72
CA PHE A 41 -3.44 -4.17 -0.15
C PHE A 41 -3.16 -3.72 -1.56
N ALA A 42 -2.47 -4.54 -2.31
CA ALA A 42 -2.21 -4.24 -3.71
C ALA A 42 -2.30 -5.51 -4.53
N ARG A 43 -2.83 -5.37 -5.75
CA ARG A 43 -2.95 -6.50 -6.66
C ARG A 43 -2.79 -6.02 -8.09
N PHE A 44 -2.29 -6.89 -8.95
CA PHE A 44 -2.23 -6.61 -10.37
C PHE A 44 -3.61 -6.77 -11.01
N GLY A 45 -3.86 -6.00 -12.07
CA GLY A 45 -5.09 -6.09 -12.84
C GLY A 45 -5.22 -7.43 -13.56
N LYS A 46 -4.07 -8.08 -13.83
CA LYS A 46 -4.04 -9.42 -14.40
C LYS A 46 -3.68 -10.42 -13.31
N ALA A 47 -4.31 -11.58 -13.34
CA ALA A 47 -4.10 -12.60 -12.33
C ALA A 47 -2.76 -13.33 -12.52
N GLY A 48 -2.19 -13.74 -11.41
CA GLY A 48 -1.17 -14.78 -11.37
C GLY A 48 0.26 -14.32 -11.41
N GLY A 49 1.13 -15.29 -11.21
CA GLY A 49 2.57 -15.16 -11.30
C GLY A 49 3.26 -14.95 -9.96
N CYS A 50 4.59 -15.14 -9.98
CA CYS A 50 5.41 -15.00 -8.79
C CYS A 50 5.42 -13.57 -8.25
N GLY A 51 5.38 -12.59 -9.16
CA GLY A 51 5.35 -11.18 -8.76
C GLY A 51 4.11 -10.84 -7.94
N ALA A 52 2.96 -11.39 -8.34
CA ALA A 52 1.72 -11.16 -7.61
C ALA A 52 1.77 -11.77 -6.21
N ALA A 53 2.35 -12.97 -6.08
CA ALA A 53 2.49 -13.62 -4.79
C ALA A 53 3.44 -12.86 -3.86
N ILE A 54 4.56 -12.38 -4.38
CA ILE A 54 5.52 -11.58 -3.61
C ILE A 54 4.85 -10.29 -3.14
N PHE A 55 4.12 -9.64 -4.03
CA PHE A 55 3.46 -8.37 -3.73
C PHE A 55 2.39 -8.55 -2.66
N ASP A 56 1.61 -9.64 -2.75
CA ASP A 56 0.61 -9.95 -1.74
C ASP A 56 1.25 -10.16 -0.37
N GLY A 57 2.32 -10.93 -0.29
CA GLY A 57 3.04 -11.15 0.96
C GLY A 57 3.62 -9.85 1.51
N LEU A 58 4.18 -9.02 0.65
CA LEU A 58 4.76 -7.74 1.05
C LEU A 58 3.70 -6.81 1.65
N THR A 59 2.54 -6.68 1.01
CA THR A 59 1.50 -5.79 1.52
C THR A 59 0.86 -6.32 2.80
N LYS A 60 0.83 -7.63 3.00
CA LYS A 60 0.41 -8.18 4.28
C LYS A 60 1.35 -7.77 5.41
N ILE A 61 2.66 -7.86 5.17
CA ILE A 61 3.65 -7.43 6.17
C ILE A 61 3.52 -5.93 6.44
N LEU A 62 3.32 -5.12 5.41
CA LEU A 62 3.11 -3.68 5.59
C LEU A 62 1.86 -3.39 6.42
N SER A 63 0.79 -4.14 6.19
CA SER A 63 -0.44 -3.97 6.96
C SER A 63 -0.19 -4.29 8.44
N TYR A 64 0.51 -5.37 8.72
CA TYR A 64 0.86 -5.73 10.10
C TYR A 64 1.73 -4.65 10.75
N ALA A 65 2.69 -4.12 9.99
CA ALA A 65 3.56 -3.06 10.48
C ALA A 65 2.77 -1.78 10.81
N LEU A 66 1.86 -1.38 9.93
CA LEU A 66 1.00 -0.21 10.19
C LEU A 66 0.16 -0.40 11.46
N ARG A 67 -0.43 -1.58 11.61
CA ARG A 67 -1.27 -1.89 12.77
C ARG A 67 -0.46 -1.99 14.06
N SER A 68 0.84 -2.18 13.95
CA SER A 68 1.76 -2.26 15.08
C SER A 68 2.45 -0.92 15.38
N GLY A 69 2.09 0.13 14.66
CA GLY A 69 2.56 1.48 14.95
C GLY A 69 3.65 2.03 14.05
N MET A 70 3.96 1.38 12.92
CA MET A 70 4.92 1.95 11.97
C MET A 70 4.37 3.25 11.42
N GLU A 71 5.23 4.27 11.33
CA GLU A 71 4.83 5.56 10.76
C GLU A 71 4.64 5.41 9.25
N PRO A 72 3.50 5.91 8.71
CA PRO A 72 3.22 5.80 7.28
C PRO A 72 4.30 6.36 6.37
N ASP A 73 4.96 7.45 6.78
CA ASP A 73 6.01 8.06 5.97
C ASP A 73 7.20 7.13 5.76
N ASN A 74 7.41 6.16 6.64
CA ASN A 74 8.48 5.18 6.46
C ASN A 74 8.22 4.25 5.28
N ILE A 75 6.95 3.95 5.00
CA ILE A 75 6.57 3.13 3.84
C ILE A 75 6.85 3.91 2.56
N VAL A 76 6.41 5.17 2.51
CA VAL A 76 6.65 6.03 1.36
C VAL A 76 8.14 6.14 1.09
N LYS A 77 8.93 6.38 2.14
CA LYS A 77 10.38 6.53 2.04
C LYS A 77 11.05 5.25 1.54
N ALA A 78 10.61 4.10 2.04
CA ALA A 78 11.22 2.82 1.68
C ALA A 78 10.92 2.41 0.24
N PHE A 79 9.73 2.74 -0.26
CA PHE A 79 9.27 2.27 -1.57
C PHE A 79 9.49 3.26 -2.69
N SER A 80 9.63 4.55 -2.37
CA SER A 80 9.81 5.57 -3.39
C SER A 80 11.14 5.41 -4.10
N GLY A 81 11.12 5.57 -5.41
CA GLY A 81 12.32 5.57 -6.21
C GLY A 81 12.92 4.20 -6.51
N ILE A 82 12.27 3.12 -6.09
CA ILE A 82 12.74 1.78 -6.43
C ILE A 82 12.48 1.56 -7.91
N SER A 83 13.55 1.25 -8.66
CA SER A 83 13.48 1.00 -10.09
C SER A 83 13.81 -0.45 -10.42
N CYS A 84 13.45 -0.87 -11.61
CA CYS A 84 13.82 -2.19 -12.14
C CYS A 84 14.40 -1.99 -13.54
N HIS A 85 14.70 -3.10 -14.23
CA HIS A 85 15.30 -3.02 -15.58
C HIS A 85 14.43 -2.28 -16.59
N LEU A 86 13.14 -2.14 -16.34
CA LEU A 86 12.22 -1.40 -17.21
C LEU A 86 12.14 0.10 -16.88
N GLY A 87 12.76 0.54 -15.78
CA GLY A 87 12.76 1.94 -15.37
C GLY A 87 12.24 2.16 -13.96
N GLY A 88 11.88 3.40 -13.66
CA GLY A 88 11.49 3.82 -12.31
C GLY A 88 9.99 3.76 -12.01
N ASN A 89 9.13 3.54 -13.00
CA ASN A 89 7.69 3.47 -12.76
C ASN A 89 7.27 2.06 -12.35
N THR A 90 7.81 1.61 -11.21
CA THR A 90 7.59 0.27 -10.70
C THR A 90 6.30 0.18 -9.88
N CYS A 91 5.84 -1.05 -9.67
CA CYS A 91 4.69 -1.29 -8.78
C CYS A 91 4.98 -0.84 -7.35
N LEU A 92 6.23 -0.96 -6.88
CA LEU A 92 6.59 -0.50 -5.55
C LEU A 92 6.48 1.03 -5.44
N ASN A 93 6.98 1.74 -6.45
CA ASN A 93 6.86 3.19 -6.48
C ASN A 93 5.40 3.62 -6.58
N ALA A 94 4.57 2.90 -7.33
CA ALA A 94 3.14 3.18 -7.43
C ALA A 94 2.43 3.03 -6.09
N VAL A 95 2.80 2.00 -5.31
CA VAL A 95 2.27 1.84 -3.95
C VAL A 95 2.65 3.04 -3.10
N ALA A 96 3.90 3.49 -3.17
CA ALA A 96 4.35 4.67 -2.41
C ALA A 96 3.56 5.91 -2.80
N GLU A 97 3.32 6.13 -4.09
CA GLU A 97 2.56 7.29 -4.57
C GLU A 97 1.11 7.25 -4.08
N ALA A 98 0.46 6.10 -4.19
CA ALA A 98 -0.92 5.95 -3.71
C ALA A 98 -1.01 6.19 -2.21
N PHE A 99 -0.06 5.63 -1.47
CA PHE A 99 -0.02 5.75 -0.02
C PHE A 99 0.21 7.20 0.41
N ASN A 100 1.14 7.88 -0.25
CA ASN A 100 1.43 9.28 0.04
C ASN A 100 0.22 10.17 -0.25
N THR A 101 -0.46 9.94 -1.37
CA THR A 101 -1.67 10.68 -1.73
C THR A 101 -2.76 10.46 -0.67
N PHE A 102 -2.98 9.22 -0.27
CA PHE A 102 -3.98 8.89 0.74
C PHE A 102 -3.66 9.57 2.08
N HIS A 103 -2.41 9.46 2.52
CA HIS A 103 -1.99 9.93 3.84
C HIS A 103 -2.02 11.47 3.94
N HIS A 104 -1.68 12.17 2.87
CA HIS A 104 -1.56 13.63 2.89
C HIS A 104 -2.73 14.36 2.23
N ASP A 105 -3.68 13.65 1.63
CA ASP A 105 -4.84 14.26 0.99
C ASP A 105 -6.06 14.15 1.88
N SER A 106 -6.52 15.29 2.40
CA SER A 106 -7.67 15.35 3.30
C SER A 106 -8.98 14.90 2.64
N ASN A 107 -9.04 14.85 1.32
CA ASN A 107 -10.25 14.41 0.60
C ASN A 107 -10.53 12.92 0.82
N TYR A 108 -9.54 12.16 1.26
CA TYR A 108 -9.68 10.71 1.49
C TYR A 108 -9.84 10.35 2.96
N VAL A 109 -9.94 11.33 3.82
CA VAL A 109 -10.02 11.11 5.27
C VAL A 109 -11.46 11.14 5.76
#